data_2e3e6046ad41e6c1d48a8875551a385f
#
_entry.id   2e3e6046ad41e6c1d48a8875551a385f
#
_cell.length_a   1.000
_cell.length_b   1.000
_cell.length_c   1.000
_cell.angle_alpha   90.00
_cell.angle_beta   90.00
_cell.angle_gamma   90.00
#
_symmetry.space_group_name_H-M   'P 1'
#
loop_
_entity.id
_entity.type
_entity.pdbx_description
1 polymer ?
#
loop_
_entity_poly.entity_id
_entity_poly.type
_entity_poly.pdbx_seq_one_letter_code
_entity_poly.pdbx_strand_id
1 'polypeptide(L)'
;MANDPKVRLRGMYKIFGPRDKEVLHHVKDGMGKEDLLEQYKHVLGLQDINVDMQAGEITVVMGLSGSGKSTLIRHLNRLIEPTAGEILVDGIDVMGLSEQELRNVRQTKMSMVFQKFALLPHRTVQQNAAMALKVRGADEATQNAEARKWLARVGLQGY
;
A
#
# COMPACT_ATOMS: atom_id res chain seq x y z
N MET A 1 -29.38 1.57 -2.77
CA MET A 1 -28.31 2.53 -2.39
C MET A 1 -27.01 1.95 -2.94
N ALA A 2 -26.27 2.68 -3.77
CA ALA A 2 -24.97 2.22 -4.24
C ALA A 2 -24.07 2.03 -3.03
N ASN A 3 -23.54 0.83 -2.84
CA ASN A 3 -22.64 0.53 -1.72
C ASN A 3 -21.36 1.33 -1.95
N ASP A 4 -20.97 2.20 -1.05
CA ASP A 4 -19.71 2.95 -1.16
C ASP A 4 -18.54 1.95 -1.27
N PRO A 5 -17.61 2.14 -2.20
CA PRO A 5 -16.50 1.22 -2.36
C PRO A 5 -15.62 1.19 -1.11
N LYS A 6 -15.08 0.02 -0.81
CA LYS A 6 -14.13 -0.19 0.30
C LYS A 6 -12.87 0.65 0.13
N VAL A 7 -12.39 0.75 -1.11
CA VAL A 7 -11.27 1.59 -1.49
C VAL A 7 -11.63 2.35 -2.75
N ARG A 8 -11.35 3.65 -2.76
CA ARG A 8 -11.56 4.52 -3.94
C ARG A 8 -10.29 5.30 -4.24
N LEU A 9 -9.89 5.28 -5.50
CA LEU A 9 -8.81 6.10 -6.03
C LEU A 9 -9.37 7.07 -7.06
N ARG A 10 -8.97 8.32 -7.03
CA ARG A 10 -9.38 9.35 -8.00
C ARG A 10 -8.20 10.22 -8.40
N GLY A 11 -8.04 10.35 -9.72
CA GLY A 11 -7.05 11.23 -10.33
C GLY A 11 -5.63 11.00 -9.80
N MET A 12 -5.25 9.75 -9.57
CA MET A 12 -4.00 9.46 -8.89
C MET A 12 -2.82 9.48 -9.85
N TYR A 13 -1.83 10.31 -9.53
CA TYR A 13 -0.57 10.44 -10.26
C TYR A 13 0.61 10.11 -9.34
N LYS A 14 1.62 9.45 -9.89
CA LYS A 14 2.94 9.34 -9.26
C LYS A 14 4.06 9.63 -10.24
N ILE A 15 4.81 10.65 -9.94
CA ILE A 15 6.05 11.01 -10.61
C ILE A 15 7.18 10.84 -9.61
N PHE A 16 8.25 10.16 -9.99
CA PHE A 16 9.45 10.01 -9.18
C PHE A 16 10.50 11.01 -9.65
N GLY A 17 11.00 11.81 -8.73
CA GLY A 17 11.99 12.85 -8.97
C GLY A 17 11.88 13.96 -7.93
N PRO A 18 12.85 14.87 -7.86
CA PRO A 18 12.80 16.03 -6.97
C PRO A 18 11.69 16.98 -7.43
N ARG A 19 10.94 17.56 -6.46
CA ARG A 19 9.86 18.53 -6.76
C ARG A 19 8.85 18.03 -7.80
N ASP A 20 8.43 16.78 -7.63
CA ASP A 20 7.55 16.04 -8.54
C ASP A 20 6.23 16.77 -8.88
N LYS A 21 5.73 17.59 -7.94
CA LYS A 21 4.51 18.39 -8.15
C LYS A 21 4.69 19.52 -9.19
N GLU A 22 5.90 20.04 -9.35
CA GLU A 22 6.17 21.12 -10.30
C GLU A 22 6.05 20.66 -11.76
N VAL A 23 6.35 19.38 -12.03
CA VAL A 23 6.29 18.82 -13.39
C VAL A 23 4.95 18.14 -13.70
N LEU A 24 4.03 18.06 -12.73
CA LEU A 24 2.75 17.37 -12.89
C LEU A 24 1.89 17.97 -14.01
N HIS A 25 1.90 19.28 -14.17
CA HIS A 25 1.12 19.95 -15.22
C HIS A 25 1.52 19.48 -16.62
N HIS A 26 2.81 19.28 -16.90
CA HIS A 26 3.26 18.75 -18.19
C HIS A 26 2.66 17.38 -18.50
N VAL A 27 2.59 16.49 -17.48
CA VAL A 27 1.96 15.17 -17.63
C VAL A 27 0.46 15.30 -17.88
N LYS A 28 -0.23 16.21 -17.18
CA LYS A 28 -1.65 16.50 -17.40
C LYS A 28 -1.93 17.08 -18.78
N ASP A 29 -0.99 17.86 -19.33
CA ASP A 29 -1.04 18.46 -20.66
C ASP A 29 -0.64 17.46 -21.78
N GLY A 30 -0.38 16.19 -21.41
CA GLY A 30 -0.16 15.09 -22.36
C GLY A 30 1.31 14.72 -22.60
N MET A 31 2.26 15.25 -21.80
CA MET A 31 3.66 14.84 -21.90
C MET A 31 3.83 13.37 -21.59
N GLY A 32 4.49 12.64 -22.50
CA GLY A 32 4.75 11.22 -22.39
C GLY A 32 5.84 10.89 -21.37
N LYS A 33 5.94 9.60 -21.04
CA LYS A 33 6.91 9.07 -20.07
C LYS A 33 8.36 9.29 -20.51
N GLU A 34 8.63 9.14 -21.81
CA GLU A 34 9.97 9.30 -22.38
C GLU A 34 10.41 10.77 -22.36
N ASP A 35 9.54 11.68 -22.78
CA ASP A 35 9.80 13.12 -22.77
C ASP A 35 10.01 13.64 -21.35
N LEU A 36 9.19 13.18 -20.39
CA LEU A 36 9.34 13.56 -18.99
C LEU A 36 10.70 13.13 -18.43
N LEU A 37 11.17 11.92 -18.80
CA LEU A 37 12.48 11.43 -18.39
C LEU A 37 13.61 12.21 -19.06
N GLU A 38 13.51 12.47 -20.36
CA GLU A 38 14.56 13.13 -21.13
C GLU A 38 14.73 14.59 -20.73
N GLN A 39 13.63 15.34 -20.67
CA GLN A 39 13.67 16.79 -20.45
C GLN A 39 13.78 17.16 -18.97
N TYR A 40 13.09 16.44 -18.08
CA TYR A 40 12.98 16.79 -16.66
C TYR A 40 13.70 15.81 -15.72
N LYS A 41 14.23 14.68 -16.25
CA LYS A 41 14.86 13.62 -15.44
C LYS A 41 13.92 13.02 -14.38
N HIS A 42 12.61 12.98 -14.69
CA HIS A 42 11.57 12.41 -13.84
C HIS A 42 11.02 11.14 -14.46
N VAL A 43 10.59 10.20 -13.59
CA VAL A 43 9.99 8.94 -14.03
C VAL A 43 8.50 8.94 -13.71
N LEU A 44 7.67 8.83 -14.75
CA LEU A 44 6.22 8.67 -14.60
C LEU A 44 5.92 7.24 -14.16
N GLY A 45 5.45 7.09 -12.92
CA GLY A 45 5.10 5.80 -12.33
C GLY A 45 3.63 5.44 -12.48
N LEU A 46 2.73 6.41 -12.24
CA LEU A 46 1.27 6.26 -12.38
C LEU A 46 0.70 7.53 -12.99
N GLN A 47 -0.31 7.35 -13.85
CA GLN A 47 -0.97 8.47 -14.55
C GLN A 47 -2.48 8.26 -14.51
N ASP A 48 -3.20 9.22 -13.93
CA ASP A 48 -4.65 9.31 -13.88
C ASP A 48 -5.36 7.99 -13.50
N ILE A 49 -4.94 7.38 -12.38
CA ILE A 49 -5.54 6.15 -11.93
C ILE A 49 -6.85 6.43 -11.20
N ASN A 50 -7.93 5.83 -11.69
CA ASN A 50 -9.26 5.91 -11.14
C ASN A 50 -9.80 4.48 -10.96
N VAL A 51 -10.01 4.04 -9.71
CA VAL A 51 -10.44 2.67 -9.38
C VAL A 51 -11.35 2.67 -8.17
N ASP A 52 -12.42 1.88 -8.22
CA ASP A 52 -13.26 1.52 -7.08
C ASP A 52 -13.09 0.03 -6.79
N MET A 53 -12.81 -0.31 -5.54
CA MET A 53 -12.69 -1.68 -5.06
C MET A 53 -13.79 -1.94 -4.03
N GLN A 54 -14.66 -2.91 -4.29
CA GLN A 54 -15.81 -3.20 -3.44
C GLN A 54 -15.42 -4.06 -2.23
N ALA A 55 -16.20 -3.94 -1.17
CA ALA A 55 -16.05 -4.81 0.00
C ALA A 55 -16.41 -6.27 -0.36
N GLY A 56 -15.62 -7.23 0.13
CA GLY A 56 -15.86 -8.64 -0.10
C GLY A 56 -15.48 -9.16 -1.49
N GLU A 57 -14.92 -8.32 -2.36
CA GLU A 57 -14.46 -8.69 -3.70
C GLU A 57 -12.94 -8.79 -3.79
N ILE A 58 -12.47 -9.55 -4.76
CA ILE A 58 -11.05 -9.62 -5.13
C ILE A 58 -10.83 -8.77 -6.37
N THR A 59 -10.10 -7.67 -6.20
CA THR A 59 -9.65 -6.84 -7.32
C THR A 59 -8.26 -7.26 -7.78
N VAL A 60 -8.11 -7.60 -9.05
CA VAL A 60 -6.83 -8.03 -9.63
C VAL A 60 -6.24 -6.93 -10.50
N VAL A 61 -4.99 -6.53 -10.20
CA VAL A 61 -4.23 -5.56 -11.00
C VAL A 61 -3.19 -6.30 -11.83
N MET A 62 -3.36 -6.29 -13.15
CA MET A 62 -2.50 -6.98 -14.11
C MET A 62 -1.76 -5.99 -15.03
N GLY A 63 -0.65 -6.42 -15.60
CA GLY A 63 0.15 -5.63 -16.54
C GLY A 63 1.59 -6.13 -16.62
N LEU A 64 2.36 -5.62 -17.57
CA LEU A 64 3.75 -5.98 -17.79
C LEU A 64 4.67 -5.58 -16.62
N SER A 65 5.88 -6.13 -16.58
CA SER A 65 6.89 -5.69 -15.62
C SER A 65 7.16 -4.19 -15.80
N GLY A 66 7.29 -3.45 -14.70
CA GLY A 66 7.51 -1.99 -14.75
C GLY A 66 6.25 -1.13 -15.01
N SER A 67 5.05 -1.72 -15.17
CA SER A 67 3.80 -0.96 -15.42
C SER A 67 3.21 -0.24 -14.20
N GLY A 68 3.89 -0.23 -13.06
CA GLY A 68 3.44 0.51 -11.87
C GLY A 68 2.57 -0.28 -10.87
N LYS A 69 2.27 -1.57 -11.08
CA LYS A 69 1.41 -2.38 -10.19
C LYS A 69 1.81 -2.33 -8.73
N SER A 70 3.08 -2.62 -8.43
CA SER A 70 3.60 -2.57 -7.06
C SER A 70 3.62 -1.15 -6.50
N THR A 71 3.79 -0.15 -7.36
CA THR A 71 3.70 1.26 -7.01
C THR A 71 2.28 1.58 -6.58
N LEU A 72 1.26 1.19 -7.37
CA LEU A 72 -0.14 1.38 -7.04
C LEU A 72 -0.50 0.78 -5.68
N ILE A 73 -0.16 -0.49 -5.44
CA ILE A 73 -0.45 -1.16 -4.16
C ILE A 73 0.19 -0.44 -2.97
N ARG A 74 1.40 0.11 -3.14
CA ARG A 74 2.08 0.87 -2.07
C ARG A 74 1.47 2.25 -1.80
N HIS A 75 0.71 2.79 -2.74
CA HIS A 75 -0.04 4.03 -2.51
C HIS A 75 -1.28 3.77 -1.65
N LEU A 76 -1.96 2.63 -1.80
CA LEU A 76 -3.18 2.31 -1.04
C LEU A 76 -2.98 2.42 0.47
N ASN A 77 -1.82 2.03 0.96
CA ASN A 77 -1.45 2.13 2.37
C ASN A 77 -0.47 3.29 2.66
N ARG A 78 -0.32 4.21 1.71
CA ARG A 78 0.52 5.41 1.80
C ARG A 78 1.97 5.10 2.21
N LEU A 79 2.51 3.94 1.78
CA LEU A 79 3.97 3.65 1.85
C LEU A 79 4.76 4.47 0.84
N ILE A 80 4.08 4.92 -0.22
CA ILE A 80 4.59 5.89 -1.19
C ILE A 80 3.55 7.00 -1.26
N GLU A 81 3.97 8.25 -1.11
CA GLU A 81 3.12 9.42 -1.27
C GLU A 81 2.82 9.63 -2.77
N PRO A 82 1.57 9.82 -3.18
CA PRO A 82 1.25 10.22 -4.54
C PRO A 82 1.71 11.66 -4.81
N THR A 83 1.96 11.96 -6.09
CA THR A 83 2.20 13.34 -6.54
C THR A 83 0.90 14.14 -6.53
N ALA A 84 -0.23 13.50 -6.88
CA ALA A 84 -1.58 14.07 -6.81
C ALA A 84 -2.63 12.95 -6.75
N GLY A 85 -3.85 13.31 -6.39
CA GLY A 85 -5.03 12.44 -6.35
C GLY A 85 -5.50 12.15 -4.93
N GLU A 86 -6.61 11.40 -4.84
CA GLU A 86 -7.26 11.02 -3.60
C GLU A 86 -7.23 9.51 -3.40
N ILE A 87 -7.11 9.09 -2.14
CA ILE A 87 -7.20 7.70 -1.71
C ILE A 87 -8.16 7.63 -0.53
N LEU A 88 -9.33 7.06 -0.76
CA LEU A 88 -10.31 6.80 0.31
C LEU A 88 -10.30 5.33 0.70
N VAL A 89 -10.30 5.06 1.99
CA VAL A 89 -10.44 3.72 2.58
C VAL A 89 -11.56 3.75 3.60
N ASP A 90 -12.61 2.98 3.40
CA ASP A 90 -13.85 3.06 4.21
C ASP A 90 -14.38 4.51 4.31
N GLY A 91 -14.30 5.29 3.23
CA GLY A 91 -14.68 6.70 3.22
C GLY A 91 -13.69 7.67 3.90
N ILE A 92 -12.60 7.18 4.47
CA ILE A 92 -11.57 7.99 5.12
C ILE A 92 -10.52 8.41 4.07
N ASP A 93 -10.31 9.70 3.89
CA ASP A 93 -9.21 10.21 3.07
C ASP A 93 -7.87 9.97 3.80
N VAL A 94 -7.11 9.01 3.29
CA VAL A 94 -5.81 8.65 3.90
C VAL A 94 -4.73 9.70 3.65
N MET A 95 -4.95 10.63 2.71
CA MET A 95 -3.98 11.70 2.42
C MET A 95 -4.01 12.81 3.46
N GLY A 96 -5.19 13.08 4.04
CA GLY A 96 -5.37 14.08 5.09
C GLY A 96 -4.99 13.62 6.50
N LEU A 97 -4.69 12.32 6.69
CA LEU A 97 -4.40 11.78 8.01
C LEU A 97 -3.02 12.20 8.54
N SER A 98 -2.97 12.50 9.83
CA SER A 98 -1.73 12.59 10.58
C SER A 98 -1.00 11.24 10.63
N GLU A 99 0.29 11.23 10.95
CA GLU A 99 1.07 10.00 11.07
C GLU A 99 0.47 9.01 12.10
N GLN A 100 -0.10 9.50 13.18
CA GLN A 100 -0.72 8.66 14.21
C GLN A 100 -2.03 8.02 13.71
N GLU A 101 -2.88 8.79 13.03
CA GLU A 101 -4.12 8.29 12.44
C GLU A 101 -3.84 7.29 11.32
N LEU A 102 -2.88 7.58 10.45
CA LEU A 102 -2.45 6.68 9.39
C LEU A 102 -1.91 5.36 9.96
N ARG A 103 -1.15 5.42 11.06
CA ARG A 103 -0.68 4.22 11.77
C ARG A 103 -1.85 3.39 12.27
N ASN A 104 -2.88 4.03 12.83
CA ASN A 104 -4.09 3.35 13.29
C ASN A 104 -4.85 2.67 12.13
N VAL A 105 -5.03 3.37 11.01
CA VAL A 105 -5.66 2.79 9.80
C VAL A 105 -4.87 1.58 9.29
N ARG A 106 -3.55 1.67 9.22
CA ARG A 106 -2.68 0.52 8.85
C ARG A 106 -2.79 -0.65 9.83
N GLN A 107 -2.98 -0.40 11.11
CA GLN A 107 -3.12 -1.46 12.12
C GLN A 107 -4.48 -2.16 12.10
N THR A 108 -5.55 -1.43 11.75
CA THR A 108 -6.94 -1.90 11.93
C THR A 108 -7.66 -2.19 10.62
N LYS A 109 -7.33 -1.50 9.53
CA LYS A 109 -8.07 -1.53 8.25
C LYS A 109 -7.33 -2.21 7.11
N MET A 110 -6.02 -2.30 7.17
CA MET A 110 -5.19 -2.77 6.07
C MET A 110 -4.16 -3.80 6.53
N SER A 111 -3.77 -4.68 5.61
CA SER A 111 -2.57 -5.50 5.74
C SER A 111 -1.90 -5.61 4.37
N MET A 112 -0.61 -5.94 4.34
CA MET A 112 0.13 -6.10 3.10
C MET A 112 0.97 -7.36 3.14
N VAL A 113 0.85 -8.17 2.09
CA VAL A 113 1.76 -9.28 1.83
C VAL A 113 2.82 -8.80 0.85
N PHE A 114 4.09 -8.92 1.22
CA PHE A 114 5.22 -8.46 0.43
C PHE A 114 5.72 -9.56 -0.51
N GLN A 115 6.23 -9.18 -1.69
CA GLN A 115 6.85 -10.11 -2.65
C GLN A 115 8.11 -10.79 -2.09
N LYS A 116 8.89 -10.07 -1.29
CA LYS A 116 10.01 -10.62 -0.51
C LYS A 116 9.51 -10.91 0.89
N PHE A 117 10.15 -11.83 1.59
CA PHE A 117 9.68 -12.41 2.85
C PHE A 117 9.31 -11.39 3.93
N ALA A 118 9.88 -10.19 3.91
CA ALA A 118 9.66 -9.14 4.92
C ALA A 118 9.83 -9.62 6.37
N LEU A 119 10.65 -10.66 6.56
CA LEU A 119 10.98 -11.19 7.87
C LEU A 119 12.08 -10.36 8.54
N LEU A 120 11.98 -10.22 9.83
CA LEU A 120 13.03 -9.63 10.66
C LEU A 120 14.07 -10.71 10.98
N PRO A 121 15.30 -10.63 10.42
CA PRO A 121 16.27 -11.73 10.48
C PRO A 121 16.82 -11.98 11.89
N HIS A 122 16.71 -10.98 12.76
CA HIS A 122 17.12 -11.09 14.18
C HIS A 122 16.01 -11.63 15.08
N ARG A 123 14.88 -12.09 14.52
CA ARG A 123 13.74 -12.65 15.24
C ARG A 123 13.50 -14.10 14.87
N THR A 124 13.00 -14.88 15.82
CA THR A 124 12.57 -16.26 15.57
C THR A 124 11.36 -16.30 14.64
N VAL A 125 11.04 -17.48 14.08
CA VAL A 125 9.84 -17.72 13.27
C VAL A 125 8.56 -17.33 14.05
N GLN A 126 8.46 -17.76 15.30
CA GLN A 126 7.33 -17.42 16.18
C GLN A 126 7.23 -15.92 16.43
N GLN A 127 8.35 -15.23 16.68
CA GLN A 127 8.36 -13.78 16.88
C GLN A 127 7.99 -12.99 15.62
N ASN A 128 8.37 -13.48 14.45
CA ASN A 128 7.94 -12.90 13.18
C ASN A 128 6.44 -13.10 12.97
N ALA A 129 5.91 -14.30 13.24
CA ALA A 129 4.48 -14.58 13.15
C ALA A 129 3.64 -13.74 14.12
N ALA A 130 4.18 -13.45 15.32
CA ALA A 130 3.53 -12.63 16.34
C ALA A 130 3.60 -11.12 16.08
N MET A 131 4.38 -10.67 15.09
CA MET A 131 4.73 -9.25 14.93
C MET A 131 3.52 -8.33 14.79
N ALA A 132 2.51 -8.73 14.05
CA ALA A 132 1.30 -7.93 13.87
C ALA A 132 0.54 -7.70 15.18
N LEU A 133 0.47 -8.71 16.04
CA LEU A 133 -0.16 -8.62 17.36
C LEU A 133 0.67 -7.75 18.30
N LYS A 134 1.99 -7.88 18.25
CA LYS A 134 2.91 -7.03 19.03
C LYS A 134 2.72 -5.55 18.69
N VAL A 135 2.64 -5.21 17.40
CA VAL A 135 2.43 -3.82 16.94
C VAL A 135 1.06 -3.29 17.37
N ARG A 136 0.06 -4.16 17.52
CA ARG A 136 -1.28 -3.81 18.06
C ARG A 136 -1.33 -3.72 19.58
N GLY A 137 -0.24 -4.01 20.27
CA GLY A 137 -0.16 -3.92 21.73
C GLY A 137 -0.76 -5.12 22.48
N ALA A 138 -0.95 -6.27 21.82
CA ALA A 138 -1.39 -7.48 22.49
C ALA A 138 -0.34 -7.95 23.53
N ASP A 139 -0.80 -8.58 24.61
CA ASP A 139 0.07 -9.17 25.61
C ASP A 139 0.88 -10.36 25.06
N GLU A 140 1.97 -10.71 25.71
CA GLU A 140 2.90 -11.73 25.22
C GLU A 140 2.26 -13.14 25.17
N ALA A 141 1.36 -13.46 26.09
CA ALA A 141 0.67 -14.75 26.09
C ALA A 141 -0.23 -14.90 24.85
N THR A 142 -1.00 -13.86 24.54
CA THR A 142 -1.83 -13.78 23.33
C THR A 142 -0.98 -13.84 22.05
N GLN A 143 0.12 -13.07 21.99
CA GLN A 143 1.05 -13.10 20.86
C GLN A 143 1.57 -14.52 20.61
N ASN A 144 2.03 -15.21 21.65
CA ASN A 144 2.59 -16.55 21.54
C ASN A 144 1.54 -17.60 21.16
N ALA A 145 0.35 -17.54 21.74
CA ALA A 145 -0.74 -18.48 21.46
C ALA A 145 -1.20 -18.36 19.99
N GLU A 146 -1.48 -17.16 19.52
CA GLU A 146 -1.94 -16.96 18.14
C GLU A 146 -0.84 -17.26 17.12
N ALA A 147 0.43 -16.90 17.40
CA ALA A 147 1.55 -17.23 16.53
C ALA A 147 1.67 -18.75 16.34
N ARG A 148 1.63 -19.55 17.42
CA ARG A 148 1.67 -21.01 17.34
C ARG A 148 0.50 -21.58 16.55
N LYS A 149 -0.70 -21.09 16.78
CA LYS A 149 -1.91 -21.49 16.07
C LYS A 149 -1.78 -21.27 14.54
N TRP A 150 -1.29 -20.11 14.11
CA TRP A 150 -1.11 -19.81 12.70
C TRP A 150 0.04 -20.59 12.06
N LEU A 151 1.16 -20.78 12.78
CA LEU A 151 2.27 -21.62 12.32
C LEU A 151 1.83 -23.08 12.15
N ALA A 152 1.02 -23.62 13.06
CA ALA A 152 0.46 -24.96 12.92
C ALA A 152 -0.44 -25.09 11.69
N ARG A 153 -1.27 -24.06 11.39
CA ARG A 153 -2.16 -24.05 10.23
C ARG A 153 -1.43 -24.12 8.90
N VAL A 154 -0.20 -23.61 8.82
CA VAL A 154 0.64 -23.63 7.60
C VAL A 154 1.71 -24.73 7.64
N GLY A 155 1.63 -25.68 8.59
CA GLY A 155 2.55 -26.82 8.67
C GLY A 155 3.94 -26.48 9.22
N LEU A 156 4.10 -25.35 9.91
CA LEU A 156 5.37 -24.91 10.50
C LEU A 156 5.42 -25.14 12.03
N GLN A 157 4.65 -26.08 12.55
CA GLN A 157 4.76 -26.50 13.94
C GLN A 157 6.09 -27.18 14.21
N GLY A 158 6.82 -26.77 15.24
CA GLY A 158 8.11 -27.36 15.62
C GLY A 158 9.34 -26.67 15.00
N TYR A 159 9.15 -25.59 14.27
CA TYR A 159 10.22 -24.76 13.75
C TYR A 159 10.49 -23.53 14.62
#